data_198a299a383a5208837046960d991052
#
_entry.id   198a299a383a5208837046960d991052
#
_cell.length_a   1.000
_cell.length_b   1.000
_cell.length_c   1.000
_cell.angle_alpha   90.00
_cell.angle_beta   90.00
_cell.angle_gamma   90.00
#
_symmetry.space_group_name_H-M   'P 1'
#
loop_
_entity.id
_entity.type
_entity.pdbx_description
1 polymer ?
#
loop_
_entity_poly.entity_id
_entity_poly.type
_entity_poly.pdbx_seq_one_letter_code
_entity_poly.pdbx_strand_id
1 'polypeptide(L)'
;MEDMLATDEALRAATLLQRSALNLSRRLRAARRTNSLSITRLIVLGLLRREGPSSPSAIAERLKIQPQSLTRLLGDLEARTLVSRSADPLDRRRNLVQLTDAGSNALTNDADERLTCLAEAIVRELTPTERELVCLAAGLMDRLATALPPQDGDTR
;
A
#
# COMPACT_ATOMS: atom_id res chain seq x y z
N MET A 1 18.30 27.13 -25.12
CA MET A 1 18.68 27.61 -23.78
C MET A 1 17.47 27.52 -22.81
N GLU A 2 16.28 27.98 -23.19
CA GLU A 2 15.05 27.85 -22.37
C GLU A 2 14.65 26.39 -22.10
N ASP A 3 14.73 25.55 -23.10
CA ASP A 3 14.34 24.11 -22.97
C ASP A 3 15.28 23.34 -22.03
N MET A 4 16.55 23.71 -21.99
CA MET A 4 17.53 23.10 -21.06
C MET A 4 17.31 23.56 -19.62
N LEU A 5 16.92 24.81 -19.39
CA LEU A 5 16.59 25.33 -18.05
C LEU A 5 15.30 24.72 -17.52
N ALA A 6 14.28 24.56 -18.37
CA ALA A 6 13.03 23.89 -17.98
C ALA A 6 13.25 22.43 -17.60
N THR A 7 14.15 21.74 -18.28
CA THR A 7 14.51 20.34 -17.98
C THR A 7 15.24 20.23 -16.63
N ASP A 8 16.17 21.13 -16.32
CA ASP A 8 16.91 21.14 -15.04
C ASP A 8 15.97 21.47 -13.86
N GLU A 9 15.05 22.41 -14.04
CA GLU A 9 14.03 22.73 -13.03
C GLU A 9 13.10 21.54 -12.76
N ALA A 10 12.63 20.87 -13.81
CA ALA A 10 11.79 19.68 -13.71
C ALA A 10 12.52 18.55 -12.98
N LEU A 11 13.80 18.32 -13.25
CA LEU A 11 14.61 17.30 -12.59
C LEU A 11 14.81 17.59 -11.11
N ARG A 12 15.04 18.86 -10.75
CA ARG A 12 15.10 19.28 -9.33
C ARG A 12 13.77 19.06 -8.62
N ALA A 13 12.65 19.44 -9.24
CA ALA A 13 11.31 19.23 -8.68
C ALA A 13 11.01 17.74 -8.47
N ALA A 14 11.32 16.91 -9.47
CA ALA A 14 11.16 15.46 -9.39
C ALA A 14 11.98 14.85 -8.26
N THR A 15 13.24 15.26 -8.09
CA THR A 15 14.13 14.79 -7.02
C THR A 15 13.58 15.13 -5.64
N LEU A 16 13.14 16.37 -5.45
CA LEU A 16 12.57 16.83 -4.19
C LEU A 16 11.27 16.10 -3.86
N LEU A 17 10.39 15.99 -4.84
CA LEU A 17 9.10 15.29 -4.69
C LEU A 17 9.30 13.83 -4.31
N GLN A 18 10.13 13.11 -5.06
CA GLN A 18 10.43 11.70 -4.81
C GLN A 18 10.98 11.48 -3.40
N ARG A 19 11.97 12.29 -2.99
CA ARG A 19 12.57 12.21 -1.65
C ARG A 19 11.55 12.46 -0.55
N SER A 20 10.72 13.51 -0.72
CA SER A 20 9.72 13.90 0.27
C SER A 20 8.60 12.87 0.40
N ALA A 21 8.10 12.34 -0.72
CA ALA A 21 7.09 11.29 -0.75
C ALA A 21 7.59 10.00 -0.08
N LEU A 22 8.81 9.56 -0.38
CA LEU A 22 9.44 8.39 0.24
C LEU A 22 9.64 8.57 1.76
N ASN A 23 10.10 9.76 2.18
CA ASN A 23 10.29 10.07 3.59
C ASN A 23 8.98 10.07 4.36
N LEU A 24 7.96 10.76 3.84
CA LEU A 24 6.62 10.80 4.43
C LEU A 24 6.02 9.39 4.54
N SER A 25 6.06 8.61 3.44
CA SER A 25 5.58 7.23 3.42
C SER A 25 6.30 6.35 4.44
N ARG A 26 7.61 6.52 4.62
CA ARG A 26 8.39 5.78 5.63
C ARG A 26 7.98 6.18 7.05
N ARG A 27 7.79 7.48 7.32
CA ARG A 27 7.38 7.99 8.64
C ARG A 27 5.98 7.52 9.01
N LEU A 28 5.03 7.59 8.11
CA LEU A 28 3.67 7.08 8.31
C LEU A 28 3.64 5.57 8.58
N ARG A 29 4.52 4.82 7.93
CA ARG A 29 4.67 3.39 8.22
C ARG A 29 5.29 3.12 9.60
N ALA A 30 6.21 3.97 10.04
CA ALA A 30 6.86 3.84 11.35
C ALA A 30 5.97 4.31 12.52
N ALA A 31 5.04 5.22 12.27
CA ALA A 31 4.09 5.74 13.26
C ALA A 31 2.98 4.75 13.66
N ARG A 32 3.01 3.52 13.15
CA ARG A 32 2.07 2.46 13.49
C ARG A 32 2.15 2.09 14.97
N ARG A 33 1.00 1.87 15.58
CA ARG A 33 0.91 1.33 16.94
C ARG A 33 1.59 -0.05 17.01
N THR A 34 2.14 -0.39 18.16
CA THR A 34 2.88 -1.64 18.44
C THR A 34 2.05 -2.91 18.14
N ASN A 35 0.73 -2.81 18.05
CA ASN A 35 -0.21 -3.91 17.76
C ASN A 35 -0.67 -3.98 16.30
N SER A 36 -0.17 -3.12 15.41
CA SER A 36 -0.56 -3.14 13.99
C SER A 36 0.05 -4.33 13.26
N LEU A 37 -0.65 -4.79 12.24
CA LEU A 37 -0.16 -5.85 11.36
C LEU A 37 1.14 -5.43 10.67
N SER A 38 2.10 -6.34 10.51
CA SER A 38 3.32 -6.03 9.76
C SER A 38 2.98 -5.66 8.31
N ILE A 39 3.86 -4.87 7.67
CA ILE A 39 3.69 -4.43 6.27
C ILE A 39 3.41 -5.61 5.34
N THR A 40 4.14 -6.71 5.50
CA THR A 40 3.97 -7.90 4.66
C THR A 40 2.58 -8.51 4.80
N ARG A 41 2.00 -8.54 6.03
CA ARG A 41 0.63 -9.00 6.26
C ARG A 41 -0.39 -8.12 5.56
N LEU A 42 -0.23 -6.80 5.65
CA LEU A 42 -1.13 -5.85 4.97
C LEU A 42 -1.02 -5.92 3.45
N ILE A 43 0.17 -6.17 2.90
CA ILE A 43 0.35 -6.40 1.47
C ILE A 43 -0.43 -7.63 1.02
N VAL A 44 -0.36 -8.75 1.76
CA VAL A 44 -1.12 -9.96 1.45
C VAL A 44 -2.63 -9.73 1.55
N LEU A 45 -3.10 -9.09 2.62
CA LEU A 45 -4.53 -8.76 2.76
C LEU A 45 -4.99 -7.80 1.65
N GLY A 46 -4.18 -6.80 1.30
CA GLY A 46 -4.45 -5.86 0.21
C GLY A 46 -4.51 -6.53 -1.16
N LEU A 47 -3.63 -7.52 -1.42
CA LEU A 47 -3.69 -8.34 -2.62
C LEU A 47 -5.02 -9.09 -2.69
N LEU A 48 -5.39 -9.79 -1.63
CA LEU A 48 -6.65 -10.56 -1.56
C LEU A 48 -7.89 -9.67 -1.69
N ARG A 49 -7.83 -8.43 -1.23
CA ARG A 49 -8.93 -7.46 -1.41
C ARG A 49 -9.10 -7.04 -2.88
N ARG A 50 -8.00 -6.86 -3.62
CA ARG A 50 -8.02 -6.42 -5.02
C ARG A 50 -8.33 -7.57 -5.99
N GLU A 51 -7.70 -8.71 -5.78
CA GLU A 51 -7.71 -9.82 -6.73
C GLU A 51 -8.69 -10.94 -6.35
N GLY A 52 -9.24 -10.89 -5.12
CA GLY A 52 -10.12 -11.93 -4.60
C GLY A 52 -9.37 -13.17 -4.10
N PRO A 53 -10.10 -14.29 -3.92
CA PRO A 53 -9.53 -15.54 -3.44
C PRO A 53 -8.41 -16.02 -4.36
N SER A 54 -7.26 -16.38 -3.77
CA SER A 54 -6.05 -16.73 -4.52
C SER A 54 -5.35 -17.94 -3.89
N SER A 55 -4.71 -18.76 -4.72
CA SER A 55 -3.91 -19.88 -4.21
C SER A 55 -2.63 -19.38 -3.54
N PRO A 56 -2.10 -20.10 -2.53
CA PRO A 56 -0.84 -19.73 -1.89
C PRO A 56 0.33 -19.57 -2.89
N SER A 57 0.37 -20.40 -3.93
CA SER A 57 1.39 -20.32 -4.98
C SER A 57 1.28 -19.03 -5.79
N ALA A 58 0.07 -18.63 -6.18
CA ALA A 58 -0.17 -17.37 -6.89
C ALA A 58 0.21 -16.15 -6.03
N ILE A 59 -0.13 -16.17 -4.74
CA ILE A 59 0.27 -15.12 -3.79
C ILE A 59 1.80 -15.04 -3.67
N ALA A 60 2.48 -16.19 -3.54
CA ALA A 60 3.93 -16.27 -3.43
C ALA A 60 4.63 -15.68 -4.66
N GLU A 61 4.16 -16.05 -5.86
CA GLU A 61 4.66 -15.56 -7.13
C GLU A 61 4.46 -14.05 -7.29
N ARG A 62 3.23 -13.58 -7.05
CA ARG A 62 2.86 -12.17 -7.19
C ARG A 62 3.67 -11.25 -6.28
N LEU A 63 3.88 -11.68 -5.04
CA LEU A 63 4.61 -10.90 -4.03
C LEU A 63 6.10 -11.22 -3.97
N LYS A 64 6.59 -12.14 -4.79
CA LYS A 64 7.98 -12.63 -4.81
C LYS A 64 8.45 -13.06 -3.40
N ILE A 65 7.57 -13.75 -2.67
CA ILE A 65 7.83 -14.28 -1.32
C ILE A 65 8.15 -15.75 -1.41
N GLN A 66 9.15 -16.21 -0.64
CA GLN A 66 9.47 -17.62 -0.54
C GLN A 66 8.28 -18.42 0.02
N PRO A 67 7.90 -19.59 -0.57
CA PRO A 67 6.73 -20.36 -0.19
C PRO A 67 6.65 -20.70 1.30
N GLN A 68 7.79 -21.05 1.93
CA GLN A 68 7.84 -21.35 3.36
C GLN A 68 7.51 -20.14 4.24
N SER A 69 8.02 -18.96 3.86
CA SER A 69 7.72 -17.70 4.56
C SER A 69 6.25 -17.33 4.42
N LEU A 70 5.68 -17.51 3.23
CA LEU A 70 4.27 -17.25 2.97
C LEU A 70 3.39 -18.23 3.76
N THR A 71 3.72 -19.52 3.83
CA THR A 71 2.96 -20.51 4.59
C THR A 71 2.84 -20.12 6.06
N ARG A 72 3.95 -19.68 6.67
CA ARG A 72 3.96 -19.22 8.07
C ARG A 72 3.13 -17.93 8.23
N LEU A 73 3.26 -17.00 7.29
CA LEU A 73 2.51 -15.75 7.29
C LEU A 73 0.99 -16.00 7.15
N LEU A 74 0.58 -16.86 6.22
CA LEU A 74 -0.83 -17.22 6.04
C LEU A 74 -1.39 -17.93 7.27
N GLY A 75 -0.62 -18.83 7.91
CA GLY A 75 -1.01 -19.49 9.16
C GLY A 75 -1.26 -18.47 10.30
N ASP A 76 -0.41 -17.43 10.41
CA ASP A 76 -0.61 -16.37 11.40
C ASP A 76 -1.84 -15.48 11.07
N LEU A 77 -2.09 -15.18 9.80
CA LEU A 77 -3.29 -14.45 9.39
C LEU A 77 -4.57 -15.27 9.64
N GLU A 78 -4.54 -16.56 9.39
CA GLU A 78 -5.64 -17.48 9.63
C GLU A 78 -5.92 -17.63 11.15
N ALA A 79 -4.90 -17.79 11.98
CA ALA A 79 -5.02 -17.81 13.44
C ALA A 79 -5.64 -16.53 14.01
N ARG A 80 -5.47 -15.38 13.31
CA ARG A 80 -6.10 -14.10 13.63
C ARG A 80 -7.46 -13.91 12.96
N THR A 81 -7.98 -14.91 12.27
CA THR A 81 -9.25 -14.86 11.52
C THR A 81 -9.30 -13.78 10.41
N LEU A 82 -8.15 -13.27 9.97
CA LEU A 82 -8.09 -12.23 8.93
C LEU A 82 -8.19 -12.79 7.51
N VAL A 83 -7.87 -14.05 7.35
CA VAL A 83 -8.09 -14.84 6.14
C VAL A 83 -8.72 -16.17 6.48
N SER A 84 -9.38 -16.79 5.51
CA SER A 84 -9.86 -18.17 5.60
C SER A 84 -9.43 -18.97 4.39
N ARG A 85 -9.45 -20.31 4.52
CA ARG A 85 -9.17 -21.22 3.40
C ARG A 85 -10.44 -21.89 2.97
N SER A 86 -10.58 -22.04 1.65
CA SER A 86 -11.66 -22.79 1.03
C SER A 86 -11.11 -23.67 -0.09
N ALA A 87 -11.81 -24.77 -0.40
CA ALA A 87 -11.47 -25.54 -1.58
C ALA A 87 -11.78 -24.74 -2.84
N ASP A 88 -10.91 -24.83 -3.85
CA ASP A 88 -11.18 -24.23 -5.14
C ASP A 88 -12.42 -24.90 -5.79
N PRO A 89 -13.43 -24.13 -6.21
CA PRO A 89 -14.62 -24.70 -6.87
C PRO A 89 -14.29 -25.46 -8.16
N LEU A 90 -13.21 -25.09 -8.86
CA LEU A 90 -12.78 -25.67 -10.13
C LEU A 90 -11.83 -26.86 -9.94
N ASP A 91 -11.04 -26.87 -8.85
CA ASP A 91 -10.12 -27.96 -8.52
C ASP A 91 -10.06 -28.15 -7.02
N ARG A 92 -10.85 -29.10 -6.49
CA ARG A 92 -10.92 -29.42 -5.05
C ARG A 92 -9.59 -29.84 -4.41
N ARG A 93 -8.56 -30.10 -5.22
CA ARG A 93 -7.20 -30.38 -4.74
C ARG A 93 -6.43 -29.13 -4.37
N ARG A 94 -6.93 -27.97 -4.79
CA ARG A 94 -6.34 -26.66 -4.49
C ARG A 94 -7.10 -25.98 -3.38
N ASN A 95 -6.36 -25.33 -2.49
CA ASN A 95 -6.93 -24.45 -1.48
C ASN A 95 -6.75 -23.01 -1.94
N LEU A 96 -7.80 -22.22 -1.82
CA LEU A 96 -7.79 -20.78 -1.99
C LEU A 96 -7.75 -20.11 -0.62
N VAL A 97 -6.99 -19.03 -0.53
CA VAL A 97 -6.99 -18.12 0.61
C VAL A 97 -7.87 -16.94 0.23
N GLN A 98 -8.79 -16.58 1.09
CA GLN A 98 -9.71 -15.45 0.89
C GLN A 98 -9.68 -14.51 2.09
N LEU A 99 -9.92 -13.23 1.82
CA LEU A 99 -10.03 -12.20 2.85
C LEU A 99 -11.36 -12.39 3.59
N THR A 100 -11.32 -12.28 4.92
CA THR A 100 -12.53 -12.24 5.76
C THR A 100 -12.98 -10.80 5.98
N ASP A 101 -14.18 -10.62 6.55
CA ASP A 101 -14.66 -9.29 6.99
C ASP A 101 -13.72 -8.71 8.05
N ALA A 102 -13.21 -9.53 8.97
CA ALA A 102 -12.22 -9.11 9.96
C ALA A 102 -10.91 -8.64 9.29
N GLY A 103 -10.46 -9.34 8.24
CA GLY A 103 -9.30 -8.92 7.44
C GLY A 103 -9.52 -7.62 6.70
N SER A 104 -10.71 -7.42 6.13
CA SER A 104 -11.10 -6.17 5.47
C SER A 104 -11.12 -5.00 6.46
N ASN A 105 -11.73 -5.19 7.63
CA ASN A 105 -11.76 -4.20 8.70
C ASN A 105 -10.36 -3.86 9.21
N ALA A 106 -9.48 -4.84 9.34
CA ALA A 106 -8.09 -4.60 9.75
C ALA A 106 -7.32 -3.73 8.75
N LEU A 107 -7.57 -3.90 7.44
CA LEU A 107 -7.00 -3.02 6.40
C LEU A 107 -7.53 -1.60 6.50
N THR A 108 -8.83 -1.43 6.71
CA THR A 108 -9.48 -0.12 6.83
C THR A 108 -8.97 0.60 8.07
N ASN A 109 -8.96 -0.07 9.22
CA ASN A 109 -8.47 0.51 10.47
C ASN A 109 -6.99 0.95 10.38
N ASP A 110 -6.12 0.17 9.72
CA ASP A 110 -4.72 0.56 9.50
C ASP A 110 -4.60 1.80 8.59
N ALA A 111 -5.47 1.93 7.60
CA ALA A 111 -5.53 3.11 6.76
C ALA A 111 -6.01 4.35 7.53
N ASP A 112 -7.07 4.20 8.32
CA ASP A 112 -7.65 5.27 9.14
C ASP A 112 -6.68 5.75 10.22
N GLU A 113 -5.96 4.85 10.89
CA GLU A 113 -4.92 5.21 11.86
C GLU A 113 -3.81 6.06 11.21
N ARG A 114 -3.37 5.69 10.01
CA ARG A 114 -2.36 6.48 9.28
C ARG A 114 -2.88 7.84 8.84
N LEU A 115 -4.13 7.89 8.39
CA LEU A 115 -4.78 9.13 8.00
C LEU A 115 -4.93 10.08 9.19
N THR A 116 -5.36 9.55 10.33
CA THR A 116 -5.50 10.32 11.57
C THR A 116 -4.15 10.89 12.03
N CYS A 117 -3.11 10.05 12.06
CA CYS A 117 -1.75 10.48 12.41
C CYS A 117 -1.23 11.59 11.48
N LEU A 118 -1.50 11.48 10.17
CA LEU A 118 -1.12 12.51 9.20
C LEU A 118 -1.92 13.80 9.42
N ALA A 119 -3.23 13.70 9.65
CA ALA A 119 -4.08 14.85 9.89
C ALA A 119 -3.66 15.62 11.15
N GLU A 120 -3.34 14.93 12.24
CA GLU A 120 -2.81 15.53 13.46
C GLU A 120 -1.49 16.28 13.21
N ALA A 121 -0.58 15.68 12.44
CA ALA A 121 0.67 16.31 12.07
C ALA A 121 0.45 17.57 11.22
N ILE A 122 -0.46 17.51 10.24
CA ILE A 122 -0.82 18.65 9.38
C ILE A 122 -1.38 19.80 10.24
N VAL A 123 -2.25 19.50 11.21
CA VAL A 123 -2.83 20.54 12.08
C VAL A 123 -1.78 21.17 12.96
N ARG A 124 -0.84 20.39 13.48
CA ARG A 124 0.19 20.87 14.40
C ARG A 124 1.29 21.67 13.72
N GLU A 125 1.72 21.24 12.53
CA GLU A 125 2.95 21.75 11.88
C GLU A 125 2.66 22.81 10.79
N LEU A 126 1.45 22.84 10.23
CA LEU A 126 1.15 23.69 9.07
C LEU A 126 0.15 24.79 9.40
N THR A 127 0.41 25.98 8.89
CA THR A 127 -0.53 27.10 8.87
C THR A 127 -1.72 26.81 7.94
N PRO A 128 -2.86 27.52 8.07
CA PRO A 128 -4.01 27.34 7.17
C PRO A 128 -3.64 27.43 5.67
N THR A 129 -2.84 28.42 5.30
CA THR A 129 -2.40 28.60 3.89
C THR A 129 -1.53 27.43 3.43
N GLU A 130 -0.63 26.92 4.26
CA GLU A 130 0.19 25.76 3.90
C GLU A 130 -0.64 24.48 3.74
N ARG A 131 -1.74 24.32 4.49
CA ARG A 131 -2.68 23.22 4.32
C ARG A 131 -3.36 23.26 2.95
N GLU A 132 -3.74 24.46 2.46
CA GLU A 132 -4.28 24.64 1.13
C GLU A 132 -3.25 24.27 0.06
N LEU A 133 -1.97 24.67 0.24
CA LEU A 133 -0.89 24.27 -0.66
C LEU A 133 -0.67 22.76 -0.69
N VAL A 134 -0.78 22.07 0.45
CA VAL A 134 -0.69 20.61 0.50
C VAL A 134 -1.84 19.96 -0.27
N CYS A 135 -3.07 20.48 -0.17
CA CYS A 135 -4.21 19.97 -0.94
C CYS A 135 -3.98 20.15 -2.45
N LEU A 136 -3.49 21.32 -2.89
CA LEU A 136 -3.14 21.56 -4.29
C LEU A 136 -2.02 20.64 -4.77
N ALA A 137 -0.97 20.49 -3.95
CA ALA A 137 0.16 19.61 -4.25
C ALA A 137 -0.27 18.14 -4.41
N ALA A 138 -1.20 17.66 -3.58
CA ALA A 138 -1.75 16.31 -3.70
C ALA A 138 -2.42 16.09 -5.07
N GLY A 139 -3.24 17.03 -5.54
CA GLY A 139 -3.85 16.97 -6.87
C GLY A 139 -2.83 16.97 -8.01
N LEU A 140 -1.72 17.72 -7.85
CA LEU A 140 -0.61 17.69 -8.82
C LEU A 140 0.11 16.33 -8.81
N MET A 141 0.31 15.74 -7.65
CA MET A 141 0.93 14.42 -7.51
C MET A 141 0.07 13.33 -8.18
N ASP A 142 -1.25 13.37 -8.04
CA ASP A 142 -2.17 12.43 -8.70
C ASP A 142 -2.10 12.55 -10.23
N ARG A 143 -2.02 13.78 -10.75
CA ARG A 143 -1.83 14.01 -12.19
C ARG A 143 -0.50 13.45 -12.70
N LEU A 144 0.59 13.64 -11.94
CA LEU A 144 1.90 13.08 -12.28
C LEU A 144 1.87 11.54 -12.24
N ALA A 145 1.22 10.96 -11.22
CA ALA A 145 1.08 9.50 -11.10
C ALA A 145 0.34 8.89 -12.30
N THR A 146 -0.71 9.57 -12.78
CA THR A 146 -1.47 9.14 -13.96
C THR A 146 -0.66 9.27 -15.27
N ALA A 147 0.23 10.25 -15.37
CA ALA A 147 1.08 10.46 -16.54
C ALA A 147 2.27 9.50 -16.64
N LEU A 148 2.64 8.84 -15.53
CA LEU A 148 3.71 7.84 -15.55
C LEU A 148 3.23 6.55 -16.23
N PRO A 149 4.12 5.86 -16.97
CA PRO A 149 3.77 4.57 -17.58
C PRO A 149 3.39 3.56 -16.48
N PRO A 150 2.36 2.73 -16.71
CA PRO A 150 2.00 1.67 -15.79
C PRO A 150 3.21 0.75 -15.57
N GLN A 151 3.45 0.36 -14.32
CA GLN A 151 4.49 -0.62 -14.04
C GLN A 151 4.05 -1.99 -14.62
N ASP A 152 4.97 -2.70 -15.28
CA ASP A 152 4.76 -4.03 -15.91
C ASP A 152 4.32 -5.14 -14.93
N GLY A 153 3.49 -4.86 -13.99
CA GLY A 153 2.94 -5.77 -12.99
C GLY A 153 1.43 -5.63 -12.76
N ASP A 154 0.77 -4.65 -13.39
CA ASP A 154 -0.66 -4.37 -13.14
C ASP A 154 -1.56 -4.72 -14.34
N THR A 155 -1.00 -5.37 -15.37
CA THR A 155 -1.76 -5.82 -16.53
C THR A 155 -1.63 -7.33 -16.69
N ARG A 156 -2.47 -8.09 -15.99
CA ARG A 156 -3.10 -9.35 -16.44
C ARG A 156 -3.97 -9.93 -15.34
#